data_99d58f370fb262a857d319cc32bc94ef
#
_entry.id   99d58f370fb262a857d319cc32bc94ef
#
_cell.length_a   1.000
_cell.length_b   1.000
_cell.length_c   1.000
_cell.angle_alpha   90.00
_cell.angle_beta   90.00
_cell.angle_gamma   90.00
#
_symmetry.space_group_name_H-M   'P 1'
#
loop_
_entity.id
_entity.type
_entity.pdbx_description
1 polymer ?
#
loop_
_entity_poly.entity_id
_entity_poly.type
_entity_poly.pdbx_seq_one_letter_code
_entity_poly.pdbx_strand_id
1 'polypeptide(L)'
;MILADQEQIVKVIQTFFETGKTKDFSVLGNIQVNSPEFSSFSDVPPYSLKGSAESIALEELRFASISDYDYEIKNAKISIFGSTGVVTFVLNQKGMLVDNKAFTGQHITINGRATFVLIKEDTWKIIHYHLDKIFN
;
A
#
# COMPACT_ATOMS: atom_id res chain seq x y z
N MET A 1 0.43 11.18 -24.73
CA MET A 1 -0.63 11.73 -23.88
C MET A 1 -0.16 11.78 -22.43
N ILE A 2 -0.32 12.94 -21.79
CA ILE A 2 0.04 13.09 -20.37
C ILE A 2 -1.21 12.76 -19.55
N LEU A 3 -1.06 11.85 -18.57
CA LEU A 3 -2.16 11.51 -17.67
C LEU A 3 -2.45 12.70 -16.74
N ALA A 4 -3.72 12.90 -16.42
CA ALA A 4 -4.11 13.85 -15.39
C ALA A 4 -3.53 13.45 -14.03
N ASP A 5 -3.34 14.41 -13.13
CA ASP A 5 -2.74 14.17 -11.82
C ASP A 5 -3.51 13.11 -11.03
N GLN A 6 -4.84 13.12 -11.08
CA GLN A 6 -5.65 12.11 -10.40
C GLN A 6 -5.34 10.70 -10.90
N GLU A 7 -5.22 10.53 -12.21
CA GLU A 7 -4.92 9.23 -12.81
C GLU A 7 -3.52 8.75 -12.44
N GLN A 8 -2.55 9.65 -12.36
CA GLN A 8 -1.19 9.33 -11.94
C GLN A 8 -1.16 8.88 -10.48
N ILE A 9 -1.89 9.55 -9.61
CA ILE A 9 -2.00 9.19 -8.19
C ILE A 9 -2.62 7.81 -8.03
N VAL A 10 -3.73 7.54 -8.74
CA VAL A 10 -4.38 6.22 -8.70
C VAL A 10 -3.40 5.13 -9.15
N LYS A 11 -2.62 5.41 -10.19
CA LYS A 11 -1.63 4.47 -10.70
C LYS A 11 -0.55 4.13 -9.68
N VAL A 12 -0.08 5.13 -8.93
CA VAL A 12 0.91 4.92 -7.87
C VAL A 12 0.34 4.00 -6.79
N ILE A 13 -0.88 4.26 -6.35
CA ILE A 13 -1.54 3.44 -5.33
C ILE A 13 -1.78 2.01 -5.83
N GLN A 14 -2.24 1.87 -7.06
CA GLN A 14 -2.42 0.54 -7.67
C GLN A 14 -1.09 -0.21 -7.75
N THR A 15 -0.01 0.46 -8.11
CA THR A 15 1.33 -0.15 -8.16
C THR A 15 1.73 -0.68 -6.80
N PHE A 16 1.43 0.05 -5.73
CA PHE A 16 1.70 -0.40 -4.36
C PHE A 16 1.05 -1.76 -4.08
N PHE A 17 -0.25 -1.90 -4.34
CA PHE A 17 -0.98 -3.14 -4.04
C PHE A 17 -0.72 -4.23 -5.10
N GLU A 18 -0.44 -3.87 -6.34
CA GLU A 18 -0.07 -4.86 -7.37
C GLU A 18 1.19 -5.64 -7.00
N THR A 19 2.03 -5.08 -6.15
CA THR A 19 3.22 -5.76 -5.61
C THR A 19 2.86 -7.09 -4.94
N GLY A 20 1.67 -7.17 -4.33
CA GLY A 20 1.18 -8.40 -3.74
C GLY A 20 0.90 -9.51 -4.76
N LYS A 21 0.60 -9.14 -5.99
CA LYS A 21 0.38 -10.09 -7.09
C LYS A 21 1.66 -10.42 -7.83
N THR A 22 2.43 -9.42 -8.20
CA THR A 22 3.63 -9.57 -9.03
C THR A 22 4.81 -10.12 -8.25
N LYS A 23 4.88 -9.84 -6.95
CA LYS A 23 6.02 -10.13 -6.09
C LYS A 23 7.31 -9.41 -6.54
N ASP A 24 7.17 -8.35 -7.34
CA ASP A 24 8.27 -7.49 -7.70
C ASP A 24 8.37 -6.35 -6.68
N PHE A 25 9.10 -6.60 -5.60
CA PHE A 25 9.20 -5.66 -4.48
C PHE A 25 10.09 -4.46 -4.78
N SER A 26 10.84 -4.50 -5.88
CA SER A 26 11.72 -3.39 -6.24
C SER A 26 10.95 -2.11 -6.56
N VAL A 27 9.68 -2.21 -6.96
CA VAL A 27 8.87 -1.04 -7.29
C VAL A 27 8.53 -0.20 -6.06
N LEU A 28 8.52 -0.78 -4.86
CA LEU A 28 8.15 -0.05 -3.64
C LEU A 28 9.04 1.16 -3.39
N GLY A 29 10.35 1.01 -3.58
CA GLY A 29 11.29 2.11 -3.42
C GLY A 29 11.15 3.21 -4.48
N ASN A 30 10.52 2.91 -5.61
CA ASN A 30 10.37 3.85 -6.71
C ASN A 30 9.12 4.73 -6.58
N ILE A 31 8.13 4.30 -5.80
CA ILE A 31 6.85 4.99 -5.69
C ILE A 31 6.69 5.77 -4.38
N GLN A 32 7.71 5.80 -3.55
CA GLN A 32 7.67 6.55 -2.29
C GLN A 32 8.89 7.45 -2.12
N VAL A 33 8.72 8.45 -1.26
CA VAL A 33 9.79 9.36 -0.88
C VAL A 33 10.75 8.62 0.05
N ASN A 34 12.03 8.52 -0.33
CA ASN A 34 13.04 7.82 0.45
C ASN A 34 13.88 8.82 1.24
N SER A 35 13.24 9.53 2.16
CA SER A 35 13.86 10.57 2.97
C SER A 35 13.25 10.55 4.38
N PRO A 36 13.85 11.28 5.35
CA PRO A 36 13.30 11.35 6.70
C PRO A 36 11.87 11.91 6.81
N GLU A 37 11.38 12.60 5.78
CA GLU A 37 10.00 13.09 5.78
C GLU A 37 8.96 12.00 5.57
N PHE A 38 9.36 10.84 5.04
CA PHE A 38 8.42 9.72 4.86
C PHE A 38 8.03 9.13 6.20
N SER A 39 6.74 8.75 6.31
CA SER A 39 6.25 8.02 7.48
C SER A 39 5.09 7.11 7.09
N SER A 40 4.85 6.08 7.90
CA SER A 40 3.70 5.21 7.71
C SER A 40 3.27 4.54 9.00
N PHE A 41 1.98 4.21 9.07
CA PHE A 41 1.42 3.28 10.04
C PHE A 41 0.84 2.09 9.29
N SER A 42 1.02 0.91 9.85
CA SER A 42 0.53 -0.32 9.24
C SER A 42 -0.57 -0.95 10.10
N ASP A 43 -1.39 -1.76 9.46
CA ASP A 43 -2.41 -2.58 10.12
C ASP A 43 -1.85 -3.91 10.65
N VAL A 44 -0.55 -4.15 10.50
CA VAL A 44 0.14 -5.31 11.05
C VAL A 44 1.28 -4.85 11.95
N PRO A 45 1.66 -5.67 12.97
CA PRO A 45 2.76 -5.32 13.86
C PRO A 45 4.09 -5.20 13.08
N PRO A 46 5.00 -4.34 13.54
CA PRO A 46 4.83 -3.40 14.65
C PRO A 46 3.99 -2.19 14.27
N TYR A 47 3.17 -1.69 15.21
CA TYR A 47 2.22 -0.60 14.95
C TYR A 47 2.83 0.80 15.11
N SER A 48 4.11 0.88 15.44
CA SER A 48 4.80 2.16 15.58
C SER A 48 4.95 2.88 14.24
N LEU A 49 5.18 4.18 14.31
CA LEU A 49 5.48 4.99 13.13
C LEU A 49 6.78 4.50 12.49
N LYS A 50 6.76 4.29 11.18
CA LYS A 50 7.89 3.76 10.42
C LYS A 50 8.45 4.79 9.47
N GLY A 51 9.75 4.77 9.29
CA GLY A 51 10.42 5.49 8.23
C GLY A 51 10.41 4.70 6.92
N SER A 52 11.05 5.25 5.90
CA SER A 52 11.01 4.71 4.54
C SER A 52 11.52 3.27 4.44
N ALA A 53 12.70 2.99 4.96
CA ALA A 53 13.32 1.66 4.86
C ALA A 53 12.51 0.60 5.64
N GLU A 54 12.05 0.95 6.83
CA GLU A 54 11.25 0.05 7.66
C GLU A 54 9.90 -0.26 7.01
N SER A 55 9.30 0.73 6.37
CA SER A 55 8.03 0.59 5.66
C SER A 55 8.17 -0.38 4.49
N ILE A 56 9.20 -0.21 3.67
CA ILE A 56 9.47 -1.11 2.54
C ILE A 56 9.68 -2.55 3.04
N ALA A 57 10.48 -2.73 4.07
CA ALA A 57 10.76 -4.06 4.61
C ALA A 57 9.50 -4.75 5.12
N LEU A 58 8.62 -4.02 5.80
CA LEU A 58 7.37 -4.57 6.31
C LEU A 58 6.40 -4.94 5.17
N GLU A 59 6.25 -4.07 4.18
CA GLU A 59 5.35 -4.35 3.06
C GLU A 59 5.87 -5.50 2.20
N GLU A 60 7.17 -5.59 2.02
CA GLU A 60 7.79 -6.71 1.33
C GLU A 60 7.48 -8.02 2.04
N LEU A 61 7.64 -8.05 3.36
CA LEU A 61 7.30 -9.22 4.17
C LEU A 61 5.81 -9.57 4.08
N ARG A 62 4.95 -8.56 4.20
CA ARG A 62 3.50 -8.74 4.10
C ARG A 62 3.12 -9.39 2.77
N PHE A 63 3.53 -8.78 1.67
CA PHE A 63 3.14 -9.25 0.34
C PHE A 63 3.78 -10.59 -0.02
N ALA A 64 4.99 -10.85 0.46
CA ALA A 64 5.64 -12.14 0.25
C ALA A 64 4.93 -13.26 1.00
N SER A 65 4.27 -12.95 2.11
CA SER A 65 3.61 -13.94 2.98
C SER A 65 2.22 -14.35 2.49
N ILE A 66 1.64 -13.64 1.53
CA ILE A 66 0.28 -13.90 1.06
C ILE A 66 0.34 -14.45 -0.36
N SER A 67 -0.13 -15.69 -0.53
CA SER A 67 -0.28 -16.31 -1.85
C SER A 67 -1.63 -15.96 -2.45
N ASP A 68 -1.74 -15.96 -3.77
CA ASP A 68 -2.98 -15.67 -4.49
C ASP A 68 -3.59 -14.32 -4.06
N TYR A 69 -2.73 -13.34 -3.83
CA TYR A 69 -3.16 -12.04 -3.36
C TYR A 69 -4.03 -11.33 -4.40
N ASP A 70 -5.14 -10.78 -3.93
CA ASP A 70 -5.99 -9.89 -4.70
C ASP A 70 -6.49 -8.77 -3.79
N TYR A 71 -6.90 -7.66 -4.40
CA TYR A 71 -7.37 -6.50 -3.64
C TYR A 71 -8.43 -5.74 -4.43
N GLU A 72 -9.21 -4.96 -3.70
CA GLU A 72 -10.20 -4.07 -4.28
C GLU A 72 -10.18 -2.74 -3.53
N ILE A 73 -10.09 -1.66 -4.28
CA ILE A 73 -10.14 -0.29 -3.76
C ILE A 73 -11.56 0.23 -3.99
N LYS A 74 -12.23 0.60 -2.91
CA LYS A 74 -13.62 1.08 -2.94
C LYS A 74 -13.73 2.48 -2.38
N ASN A 75 -14.64 3.25 -2.96
CA ASN A 75 -15.01 4.58 -2.44
C ASN A 75 -13.82 5.52 -2.33
N ALA A 76 -12.93 5.49 -3.30
CA ALA A 76 -11.75 6.34 -3.29
C ALA A 76 -12.14 7.81 -3.42
N LYS A 77 -11.59 8.63 -2.53
CA LYS A 77 -11.71 10.09 -2.60
C LYS A 77 -10.32 10.67 -2.77
N ILE A 78 -10.12 11.43 -3.85
CA ILE A 78 -8.84 12.03 -4.18
C ILE A 78 -8.99 13.54 -4.08
N SER A 79 -8.14 14.18 -3.28
CA SER A 79 -8.10 15.63 -3.15
C SER A 79 -6.68 16.11 -3.45
N ILE A 80 -6.55 17.10 -4.32
CA ILE A 80 -5.24 17.61 -4.75
C ILE A 80 -5.16 19.08 -4.37
N PHE A 81 -4.08 19.42 -3.65
CA PHE A 81 -3.78 20.76 -3.17
C PHE A 81 -2.39 21.14 -3.68
N GLY A 82 -2.32 21.76 -4.86
CA GLY A 82 -1.04 22.07 -5.47
C GLY A 82 -0.26 20.80 -5.81
N SER A 83 0.88 20.62 -5.19
CA SER A 83 1.73 19.45 -5.37
C SER A 83 1.52 18.36 -4.31
N THR A 84 0.43 18.44 -3.55
CA THR A 84 0.08 17.46 -2.52
C THR A 84 -1.26 16.80 -2.86
N GLY A 85 -1.30 15.49 -2.80
CA GLY A 85 -2.52 14.72 -2.97
C GLY A 85 -2.84 13.92 -1.72
N VAL A 86 -4.12 13.84 -1.38
CA VAL A 86 -4.62 13.01 -0.28
C VAL A 86 -5.66 12.07 -0.84
N VAL A 87 -5.50 10.77 -0.58
CA VAL A 87 -6.43 9.75 -1.06
C VAL A 87 -6.90 8.93 0.12
N THR A 88 -8.21 8.79 0.24
CA THR A 88 -8.80 7.89 1.23
C THR A 88 -9.66 6.86 0.52
N PHE A 89 -9.64 5.63 1.02
CA PHE A 89 -10.45 4.56 0.43
C PHE A 89 -10.66 3.42 1.41
N VAL A 90 -11.62 2.58 1.07
CA VAL A 90 -11.82 1.29 1.72
C VAL A 90 -11.06 0.24 0.93
N LEU A 91 -10.32 -0.60 1.62
CA LEU A 91 -9.47 -1.61 1.02
C LEU A 91 -9.92 -3.00 1.44
N ASN A 92 -10.24 -3.83 0.46
CA ASN A 92 -10.50 -5.24 0.69
C ASN A 92 -9.35 -6.04 0.11
N GLN A 93 -8.73 -6.88 0.93
CA GLN A 93 -7.63 -7.74 0.51
C GLN A 93 -7.99 -9.19 0.79
N LYS A 94 -7.57 -10.08 -0.07
CA LYS A 94 -7.76 -11.51 0.12
C LYS A 94 -6.57 -12.28 -0.45
N GLY A 95 -6.40 -13.48 0.05
CA GLY A 95 -5.33 -14.35 -0.39
C GLY A 95 -5.28 -15.59 0.48
N MET A 96 -4.11 -16.22 0.51
CA MET A 96 -3.91 -17.45 1.24
C MET A 96 -2.60 -17.39 2.04
N LEU A 97 -2.67 -17.77 3.30
CA LEU A 97 -1.51 -18.05 4.11
C LEU A 97 -1.23 -19.54 4.04
N VAL A 98 0.01 -19.91 3.71
CA VAL A 98 0.41 -21.31 3.54
C VAL A 98 1.39 -21.68 4.63
N ASP A 99 1.11 -22.78 5.35
CA ASP A 99 2.05 -23.40 6.28
C ASP A 99 2.71 -24.58 5.58
N ASN A 100 3.96 -24.40 5.20
CA ASN A 100 4.70 -25.43 4.47
C ASN A 100 5.06 -26.65 5.33
N LYS A 101 5.06 -26.51 6.65
CA LYS A 101 5.34 -27.63 7.56
C LYS A 101 4.14 -28.54 7.73
N ALA A 102 2.96 -27.94 7.87
CA ALA A 102 1.72 -28.69 8.04
C ALA A 102 1.03 -29.00 6.71
N PHE A 103 1.52 -28.46 5.59
CA PHE A 103 0.92 -28.58 4.27
C PHE A 103 -0.53 -28.08 4.24
N THR A 104 -0.81 -27.01 4.98
CA THR A 104 -2.13 -26.42 5.06
C THR A 104 -2.14 -25.01 4.46
N GLY A 105 -3.27 -24.64 3.90
CA GLY A 105 -3.52 -23.29 3.43
C GLY A 105 -4.75 -22.72 4.11
N GLN A 106 -4.71 -21.43 4.45
CA GLN A 106 -5.81 -20.72 5.06
C GLN A 106 -6.17 -19.51 4.22
N HIS A 107 -7.41 -19.46 3.74
CA HIS A 107 -7.92 -18.26 3.07
C HIS A 107 -8.09 -17.14 4.07
N ILE A 108 -7.63 -15.95 3.69
CA ILE A 108 -7.79 -14.74 4.51
C ILE A 108 -8.52 -13.68 3.71
N THR A 109 -9.32 -12.90 4.43
CA THR A 109 -9.94 -11.69 3.91
C THR A 109 -9.69 -10.59 4.93
N ILE A 110 -9.12 -9.48 4.47
CA ILE A 110 -8.81 -8.34 5.33
C ILE A 110 -9.56 -7.14 4.79
N ASN A 111 -10.44 -6.58 5.60
CA ASN A 111 -11.13 -5.33 5.30
C ASN A 111 -10.45 -4.22 6.08
N GLY A 112 -10.18 -3.11 5.41
CA GLY A 112 -9.46 -2.02 6.04
C GLY A 112 -9.81 -0.67 5.45
N ARG A 113 -9.22 0.34 6.05
CA ARG A 113 -9.29 1.71 5.57
C ARG A 113 -7.88 2.19 5.31
N ALA A 114 -7.74 3.06 4.32
CA ALA A 114 -6.44 3.56 3.93
C ALA A 114 -6.49 5.06 3.69
N THR A 115 -5.43 5.72 4.09
CA THR A 115 -5.14 7.11 3.71
C THR A 115 -3.74 7.15 3.15
N PHE A 116 -3.59 7.70 1.96
CA PHE A 116 -2.29 7.93 1.33
C PHE A 116 -2.12 9.42 1.08
N VAL A 117 -0.95 9.93 1.43
CA VAL A 117 -0.55 11.30 1.10
C VAL A 117 0.60 11.20 0.11
N LEU A 118 0.45 11.89 -1.00
CA LEU A 118 1.46 11.90 -2.06
C LEU A 118 1.91 13.33 -2.33
N ILE A 119 3.15 13.47 -2.77
CA ILE A 119 3.68 14.75 -3.24
C ILE A 119 4.16 14.59 -4.67
N LYS A 120 4.03 15.66 -5.43
CA LYS A 120 4.53 15.70 -6.80
C LYS A 120 5.88 16.42 -6.81
N GLU A 121 6.90 15.65 -7.14
CA GLU A 121 8.21 16.15 -7.50
C GLU A 121 8.29 16.08 -9.04
N ASP A 122 9.16 15.27 -9.61
CA ASP A 122 9.08 14.97 -11.05
C ASP A 122 7.88 14.06 -11.32
N THR A 123 7.61 13.14 -10.40
CA THR A 123 6.46 12.25 -10.42
C THR A 123 5.77 12.28 -9.06
N TRP A 124 4.53 11.78 -9.02
CA TRP A 124 3.84 11.61 -7.74
C TRP A 124 4.46 10.47 -6.95
N LYS A 125 4.78 10.72 -5.67
CA LYS A 125 5.35 9.72 -4.76
C LYS A 125 4.64 9.75 -3.42
N ILE A 126 4.51 8.59 -2.81
CA ILE A 126 3.91 8.44 -1.48
C ILE A 126 4.87 9.02 -0.44
N ILE A 127 4.38 9.93 0.40
CA ILE A 127 5.14 10.47 1.53
C ILE A 127 4.62 9.98 2.86
N HIS A 128 3.36 9.57 2.91
CA HIS A 128 2.76 8.99 4.10
C HIS A 128 1.64 8.03 3.71
N TYR A 129 1.47 6.96 4.47
CA TYR A 129 0.24 6.20 4.42
C TYR A 129 -0.11 5.63 5.77
N HIS A 130 -1.40 5.41 5.97
CA HIS A 130 -1.95 4.80 7.17
C HIS A 130 -2.96 3.74 6.73
N LEU A 131 -2.72 2.52 7.16
CA LEU A 131 -3.63 1.39 6.95
C LEU A 131 -4.17 0.95 8.30
N ASP A 132 -5.47 0.68 8.38
CA ASP A 132 -6.05 0.04 9.54
C ASP A 132 -7.01 -1.08 9.13
N LYS A 133 -7.34 -1.94 10.08
CA LYS A 133 -8.31 -3.03 9.88
C LYS A 133 -9.65 -2.64 10.42
N ILE A 134 -10.70 -3.07 9.70
CA ILE A 134 -12.07 -2.96 10.19
C ILE A 134 -12.43 -4.31 10.79
N PHE A 135 -12.79 -4.30 12.06
CA PHE A 135 -13.24 -5.49 12.78
C PHE A 135 -14.77 -5.46 12.86
N ASN A 136 -15.37 -6.53 12.40
CA ASN A 136 -16.81 -6.71 12.47
C ASN A 136 -17.18 -7.68 13.59
#